data_ef1687258edf360e11b2dceac81252f6
#
_entry.id   ef1687258edf360e11b2dceac81252f6
#
_cell.length_a   1.000
_cell.length_b   1.000
_cell.length_c   1.000
_cell.angle_alpha   90.00
_cell.angle_beta   90.00
_cell.angle_gamma   90.00
#
_symmetry.space_group_name_H-M   'P 1'
#
loop_
_entity.id
_entity.type
_entity.pdbx_description
1 polymer ?
#
loop_
_entity_poly.entity_id
_entity_poly.type
_entity_poly.pdbx_seq_one_letter_code
_entity_poly.pdbx_strand_id
1 'polypeptide(L)' 'MKLVLNNRDEVFDGNQHTVSEIFKIMNFTFPRVVVKLNGKLIKKPQYHETIVNDGDNLEVIHLISGG' A
#
# COMPACT_ATOMS: atom_id res chain seq x y z
N MET A 1 -0.17 13.57 4.27
CA MET A 1 -0.52 12.48 5.18
C MET A 1 0.70 11.63 5.48
N LYS A 2 0.73 11.07 6.66
CA LYS A 2 1.84 10.22 7.09
C LYS A 2 1.29 8.82 7.34
N LEU A 3 2.00 7.80 6.88
CA LEU A 3 1.63 6.44 7.17
C LEU A 3 2.87 5.58 7.41
N VAL A 4 2.64 4.42 8.00
CA VAL A 4 3.69 3.42 8.15
C VAL A 4 3.57 2.48 6.96
N LEU A 5 4.60 2.46 6.13
CA LEU A 5 4.64 1.63 4.94
C LEU A 5 5.82 0.66 5.08
N ASN A 6 5.51 -0.63 5.21
CA ASN A 6 6.52 -1.66 5.40
C ASN A 6 7.47 -1.32 6.57
N ASN A 7 6.88 -0.96 7.72
CA ASN A 7 7.59 -0.61 8.95
C ASN A 7 8.43 0.66 8.86
N ARG A 8 8.19 1.51 7.88
CA ARG A 8 8.88 2.78 7.72
C ARG A 8 7.87 3.91 7.64
N ASP A 9 8.20 5.03 8.28
CA ASP A 9 7.37 6.22 8.16
C ASP A 9 7.56 6.84 6.78
N GLU A 10 6.45 7.06 6.09
CA GLU A 10 6.44 7.72 4.78
C GLU A 10 5.45 8.86 4.81
N VAL A 11 5.81 9.96 4.16
CA VAL A 11 4.96 11.15 4.09
C VAL A 11 4.52 11.35 2.65
N PHE A 12 3.23 11.58 2.48
CA PHE A 12 2.61 11.80 1.18
C PHE A 12 1.85 13.11 1.18
N ASP A 13 1.77 13.75 0.03
CA ASP A 13 0.94 14.96 -0.11
C ASP A 13 -0.54 14.58 -0.01
N GLY A 14 -1.34 15.51 0.50
CA GLY A 14 -2.78 15.31 0.64
C GLY A 14 -3.16 14.60 1.91
N ASN A 15 -4.45 14.34 2.07
CA ASN A 15 -5.02 13.79 3.28
C ASN A 15 -5.35 12.31 3.19
N GLN A 16 -5.50 11.80 2.01
CA GLN A 16 -5.79 10.39 1.78
C GLN A 16 -5.46 10.00 0.34
N HIS A 17 -5.22 8.72 0.14
CA HIS A 17 -4.95 8.16 -1.19
C HIS A 17 -5.54 6.77 -1.27
N THR A 18 -5.81 6.30 -2.48
CA THR A 18 -6.14 4.89 -2.67
C THR A 18 -4.86 4.07 -2.63
N VAL A 19 -5.00 2.77 -2.43
CA VAL A 19 -3.84 1.85 -2.50
C VAL A 19 -3.17 1.98 -3.87
N SER A 20 -3.96 2.06 -4.94
CA SER A 20 -3.42 2.23 -6.30
C SER A 20 -2.59 3.50 -6.43
N GLU A 21 -3.05 4.60 -5.82
CA GLU A 21 -2.30 5.86 -5.85
C GLU A 21 -0.97 5.74 -5.10
N ILE A 22 -0.98 5.07 -3.95
CA ILE A 22 0.25 4.83 -3.20
C ILE A 22 1.24 4.03 -4.04
N PHE A 23 0.76 2.99 -4.73
CA PHE A 23 1.61 2.19 -5.63
C PHE A 23 2.24 3.06 -6.70
N LYS A 24 1.45 3.97 -7.28
CA LYS A 24 1.93 4.87 -8.32
C LYS A 24 2.98 5.84 -7.78
N ILE A 25 2.71 6.45 -6.63
CA ILE A 25 3.63 7.41 -6.00
C ILE A 25 4.96 6.72 -5.65
N MET A 26 4.89 5.52 -5.08
CA MET A 26 6.07 4.77 -4.68
C MET A 26 6.73 4.02 -5.84
N ASN A 27 6.11 4.09 -7.02
CA ASN A 27 6.60 3.39 -8.21
C ASN A 27 6.72 1.88 -7.99
N PHE A 28 5.75 1.31 -7.32
CA PHE A 28 5.69 -0.14 -7.11
C PHE A 28 5.16 -0.79 -8.38
N THR A 29 5.98 -1.63 -9.00
CA THR A 29 5.64 -2.31 -10.26
C THR A 29 5.67 -3.82 -10.13
N PHE A 30 5.56 -4.33 -8.92
CA PHE A 30 5.66 -5.76 -8.66
C PHE A 30 4.44 -6.47 -9.21
N PRO A 31 4.61 -7.56 -9.99
CA PRO A 31 3.47 -8.29 -10.53
C PRO A 31 2.71 -9.08 -9.47
N ARG A 32 3.37 -9.44 -8.37
CA ARG A 32 2.78 -10.24 -7.31
C ARG A 32 3.08 -9.61 -5.96
N VAL A 33 2.05 -9.15 -5.30
CA VAL A 33 2.18 -8.57 -3.97
C VAL A 33 1.02 -9.02 -3.10
N VAL A 34 1.26 -9.02 -1.80
CA VAL A 34 0.21 -9.15 -0.79
C VAL A 34 0.13 -7.79 -0.10
N VAL A 35 -1.07 -7.23 -0.06
CA VAL A 35 -1.29 -5.92 0.55
C VAL A 35 -2.17 -6.09 1.78
N LYS A 36 -1.72 -5.52 2.89
CA LYS A 36 -2.49 -5.46 4.12
C LYS A 36 -2.59 -4.02 4.59
N LEU A 37 -3.80 -3.61 4.88
CA LEU A 37 -4.07 -2.29 5.44
C LEU A 37 -4.57 -2.47 6.87
N ASN A 38 -3.77 -2.03 7.84
CA ASN A 38 -4.06 -2.22 9.26
C ASN A 38 -4.34 -3.69 9.60
N GLY A 39 -3.55 -4.59 8.99
CA GLY A 39 -3.68 -6.02 9.21
C GLY A 39 -4.73 -6.72 8.38
N LYS A 40 -5.49 -5.98 7.60
CA LYS A 40 -6.56 -6.54 6.76
C LYS A 40 -6.07 -6.74 5.34
N LEU A 41 -6.26 -7.94 4.82
CA LEU A 41 -5.87 -8.27 3.45
C LEU A 41 -6.70 -7.48 2.44
N ILE A 42 -6.02 -6.81 1.51
CA ILE A 42 -6.66 -6.08 0.42
C ILE A 42 -6.34 -6.81 -0.87
N LYS A 43 -7.37 -7.16 -1.61
CA LYS A 43 -7.21 -7.87 -2.89
C LYS A 43 -7.04 -6.88 -4.04
N LYS A 44 -6.38 -7.34 -5.09
CA LYS A 44 -6.04 -6.50 -6.24
C LYS A 44 -7.22 -5.71 -6.81
N PRO A 45 -8.41 -6.30 -7.02
CA PRO A 45 -9.55 -5.53 -7.52
C PRO A 45 -10.00 -4.40 -6.60
N GLN A 46 -9.56 -4.43 -5.34
CA GLN A 46 -9.94 -3.42 -4.35
C GLN A 46 -8.93 -2.27 -4.24
N TYR A 47 -7.80 -2.36 -4.92
CA TYR A 47 -6.72 -1.37 -4.76
C TYR A 47 -7.15 0.03 -5.16
N HIS A 48 -7.98 0.16 -6.19
CA HIS A 48 -8.41 1.47 -6.69
C HIS A 48 -9.53 2.09 -5.86
N GLU A 49 -10.13 1.34 -4.96
CA GLU A 49 -11.24 1.84 -4.15
C GLU A 49 -10.93 1.84 -2.65
N THR A 50 -9.86 1.20 -2.22
CA THR A 50 -9.48 1.16 -0.81
C THR A 50 -8.73 2.42 -0.46
N ILE A 51 -9.28 3.18 0.48
CA ILE A 51 -8.70 4.45 0.93
C ILE A 51 -7.72 4.20 2.06
N VAL A 52 -6.55 4.81 1.94
CA VAL A 52 -5.53 4.83 2.99
C VAL A 52 -5.53 6.22 3.59
N ASN A 53 -5.61 6.30 4.89
CA ASN A 53 -5.70 7.57 5.63
C ASN A 53 -4.45 7.82 6.44
N ASP A 54 -4.31 9.05 6.91
CA ASP A 54 -3.23 9.44 7.80
C ASP A 54 -3.20 8.52 9.02
N GLY A 55 -2.00 8.05 9.38
CA GLY A 55 -1.81 7.17 10.52
C GLY A 55 -1.98 5.70 10.25
N ASP A 56 -2.39 5.33 9.06
CA ASP A 56 -2.60 3.91 8.71
C ASP A 56 -1.28 3.15 8.60
N ASN A 57 -1.38 1.84 8.77
CA ASN A 57 -0.27 0.91 8.58
C ASN A 57 -0.53 0.10 7.32
N LEU A 58 0.27 0.32 6.29
CA LEU A 58 0.16 -0.36 5.01
C LEU A 58 1.35 -1.28 4.82
N GLU A 59 1.07 -2.54 4.54
CA GLU A 59 2.10 -3.52 4.23
C GLU A 59 1.96 -3.96 2.78
N VAL A 60 3.02 -3.85 2.03
CA VAL A 60 3.09 -4.32 0.64
C VAL A 60 4.21 -5.34 0.57
N ILE A 61 3.85 -6.61 0.53
CA ILE A 61 4.79 -7.71 0.58
C ILE A 61 4.99 -8.25 -0.82
N HIS A 62 6.19 -8.11 -1.35
CA HIS A 62 6.53 -8.60 -2.68
C HIS A 62 6.75 -10.11 -2.60
N LEU A 63 6.01 -10.86 -3.39
CA LEU A 63 6.15 -12.30 -3.45
C LEU A 63 7.21 -12.64 -4.48
N ILE A 64 8.28 -13.25 -4.00
CA ILE A 64 9.35 -13.72 -4.85
C ILE A 64 8.97 -15.12 -5.29
N SER A 65 8.87 -15.31 -6.60
CA SER A 65 8.60 -16.60 -7.15
C SER A 65 9.80 -17.50 -6.83
N GLY A 66 9.56 -18.55 -6.11
CA GLY A 66 10.61 -19.47 -5.64
C GLY A 66 11.19 -20.34 -6.71
N GLY A 67 11.11 -19.92 -7.86
CA GLY A 67 11.67 -20.66 -8.89
C GLY A 67 11.53 -21.17 -9.88
#